data_1b2b8f8fc794637b21a72f2ccae2f8b5
#
_entry.id   1b2b8f8fc794637b21a72f2ccae2f8b5
#
_cell.length_a   1.000
_cell.length_b   1.000
_cell.length_c   1.000
_cell.angle_alpha   90.00
_cell.angle_beta   90.00
_cell.angle_gamma   90.00
#
_symmetry.space_group_name_H-M   'P 1'
#
loop_
_entity.id
_entity.type
_entity.pdbx_description
1 polymer ?
#
loop_
_entity_poly.entity_id
_entity_poly.type
_entity_poly.pdbx_seq_one_letter_code
_entity_poly.pdbx_strand_id
1 'polypeptide(L)'
;MGNQELILIIGGTGKTGARVAEKLARRGMAIRVASRSAENRFDWHDRSTWDAAMKGVSAAYVTYSPDLAVPEAPPAIQELALLAAEHGVQRLVLLSGRGEEEAQRCERIVLDTNPAWTVVRASWFNQNFNEGFFLDPLIEGVLALPAGGVVEPFIDTEDIADVAVAALTETGHEGQIYEVTGPRLMTFAQAVEEIATATGRELHYEQISIDAFVSGMLEQQVPEQVASLTRYLFETVLDGRNASTTDGVQRALGRSPRDFTDYAQAAAATGVWAAQDIRDDRSVPSGRTKHESNERIIRRFVDEIVNRGDTSALREMVHPDYVYRSPGEEFRGPDGLAALLNGYREAFPDLQMEIDELLVADNATVLEFTLTGTHRGDLLGIPATGRQVSVNGMVRSRFRDGRIAEEWEILDQLSLFEQLGVVGGAS
;
A
#
# COMPACT_ATOMS: atom_id res chain seq x y z
N MET A 1 6.55 -33.02 20.77
CA MET A 1 6.12 -31.65 20.41
C MET A 1 5.75 -31.73 18.95
N GLY A 2 4.47 -31.66 18.60
CA GLY A 2 4.04 -31.68 17.21
C GLY A 2 4.65 -30.47 16.48
N ASN A 3 5.20 -30.71 15.31
CA ASN A 3 5.72 -29.66 14.46
C ASN A 3 4.52 -28.75 14.11
N GLN A 4 4.49 -27.53 14.65
CA GLN A 4 3.40 -26.59 14.40
C GLN A 4 3.49 -26.21 12.92
N GLU A 5 2.43 -26.44 12.15
CA GLU A 5 2.40 -26.10 10.72
C GLU A 5 2.66 -24.60 10.54
N LEU A 6 3.75 -24.26 9.85
CA LEU A 6 4.13 -22.88 9.57
C LEU A 6 3.52 -22.45 8.23
N ILE A 7 2.74 -21.37 8.25
CA ILE A 7 2.08 -20.82 7.06
C ILE A 7 2.82 -19.56 6.62
N LEU A 8 3.32 -19.56 5.39
CA LEU A 8 3.93 -18.40 4.76
C LEU A 8 2.86 -17.52 4.12
N ILE A 9 2.99 -16.19 4.26
CA ILE A 9 2.08 -15.23 3.66
C ILE A 9 2.91 -14.25 2.84
N ILE A 10 3.02 -14.50 1.53
CA ILE A 10 3.69 -13.59 0.59
C ILE A 10 2.74 -12.45 0.25
N GLY A 11 3.23 -11.22 0.37
CA GLY A 11 2.42 -10.00 0.27
C GLY A 11 1.56 -9.75 1.51
N GLY A 12 2.02 -10.24 2.68
CA GLY A 12 1.28 -10.18 3.94
C GLY A 12 1.06 -8.78 4.53
N THR A 13 1.58 -7.73 3.90
CA THR A 13 1.29 -6.31 4.23
C THR A 13 0.26 -5.67 3.29
N GLY A 14 -0.16 -6.39 2.23
CA GLY A 14 -1.16 -5.91 1.27
C GLY A 14 -2.60 -6.17 1.71
N LYS A 15 -3.58 -5.67 0.94
CA LYS A 15 -5.02 -5.69 1.23
C LYS A 15 -5.54 -7.07 1.66
N THR A 16 -5.20 -8.12 0.94
CA THR A 16 -5.67 -9.48 1.21
C THR A 16 -4.74 -10.23 2.17
N GLY A 17 -3.41 -10.12 1.97
CA GLY A 17 -2.43 -10.81 2.79
C GLY A 17 -2.45 -10.41 4.26
N ALA A 18 -2.64 -9.13 4.57
CA ALA A 18 -2.77 -8.65 5.95
C ALA A 18 -3.99 -9.27 6.66
N ARG A 19 -5.13 -9.37 5.95
CA ARG A 19 -6.34 -10.00 6.48
C ARG A 19 -6.17 -11.50 6.70
N VAL A 20 -5.52 -12.18 5.76
CA VAL A 20 -5.18 -13.61 5.91
C VAL A 20 -4.27 -13.81 7.13
N ALA A 21 -3.23 -12.98 7.29
CA ALA A 21 -2.32 -13.03 8.43
C ALA A 21 -3.06 -12.84 9.75
N GLU A 22 -3.90 -11.82 9.85
CA GLU A 22 -4.67 -11.51 11.05
C GLU A 22 -5.62 -12.67 11.43
N LYS A 23 -6.35 -13.21 10.43
CA LYS A 23 -7.31 -14.31 10.67
C LYS A 23 -6.59 -15.59 11.11
N LEU A 24 -5.45 -15.94 10.52
CA LEU A 24 -4.63 -17.08 10.92
C LEU A 24 -4.03 -16.88 12.33
N ALA A 25 -3.53 -15.69 12.64
CA ALA A 25 -3.02 -15.34 13.96
C ALA A 25 -4.10 -15.45 15.04
N ARG A 26 -5.33 -14.99 14.78
CA ARG A 26 -6.48 -15.16 15.68
C ARG A 26 -6.86 -16.62 15.92
N ARG A 27 -6.58 -17.53 14.95
CA ARG A 27 -6.76 -18.99 15.09
C ARG A 27 -5.57 -19.66 15.83
N GLY A 28 -4.55 -18.88 16.25
CA GLY A 28 -3.35 -19.40 16.94
C GLY A 28 -2.41 -20.18 16.01
N MET A 29 -2.49 -19.99 14.71
CA MET A 29 -1.61 -20.64 13.74
C MET A 29 -0.23 -19.98 13.74
N ALA A 30 0.82 -20.76 13.52
CA ALA A 30 2.15 -20.21 13.28
C ALA A 30 2.22 -19.61 11.88
N ILE A 31 2.52 -18.32 11.78
CA ILE A 31 2.60 -17.62 10.50
C ILE A 31 3.97 -16.96 10.31
N ARG A 32 4.38 -16.86 9.06
CA ARG A 32 5.51 -16.07 8.59
C ARG A 32 4.99 -15.05 7.58
N VAL A 33 4.91 -13.79 7.98
CA VAL A 33 4.58 -12.68 7.07
C VAL A 33 5.82 -12.30 6.29
N ALA A 34 5.70 -12.31 4.96
CA ALA A 34 6.81 -11.99 4.05
C ALA A 34 6.41 -10.88 3.08
N SER A 35 7.24 -9.86 2.99
CA SER A 35 7.13 -8.73 2.06
C SER A 35 8.49 -8.07 1.88
N ARG A 36 8.58 -7.07 1.00
CA ARG A 36 9.82 -6.31 0.78
C ARG A 36 10.32 -5.60 2.04
N SER A 37 9.41 -5.18 2.92
CA SER A 37 9.68 -4.42 4.15
C SER A 37 9.49 -5.23 5.45
N ALA A 38 9.13 -6.51 5.37
CA ALA A 38 8.96 -7.35 6.55
C ALA A 38 10.31 -7.89 7.05
N GLU A 39 10.38 -8.29 8.34
CA GLU A 39 11.53 -8.99 8.91
C GLU A 39 11.91 -10.23 8.08
N ASN A 40 10.92 -10.98 7.58
CA ASN A 40 11.14 -12.03 6.61
C ASN A 40 11.02 -11.43 5.21
N ARG A 41 12.14 -10.91 4.70
CA ARG A 41 12.16 -10.27 3.39
C ARG A 41 11.78 -11.25 2.29
N PHE A 42 10.84 -10.83 1.43
CA PHE A 42 10.50 -11.48 0.19
C PHE A 42 10.27 -10.42 -0.89
N ASP A 43 11.03 -10.50 -1.97
CA ASP A 43 10.93 -9.58 -3.09
C ASP A 43 10.81 -10.37 -4.40
N TRP A 44 9.78 -10.10 -5.20
CA TRP A 44 9.56 -10.75 -6.49
C TRP A 44 10.70 -10.52 -7.49
N HIS A 45 11.44 -9.40 -7.34
CA HIS A 45 12.58 -9.05 -8.18
C HIS A 45 13.93 -9.53 -7.63
N ASP A 46 13.97 -10.03 -6.36
CA ASP A 46 15.17 -10.54 -5.72
C ASP A 46 14.99 -11.99 -5.25
N ARG A 47 15.33 -12.93 -6.14
CA ARG A 47 15.17 -14.38 -5.90
C ARG A 47 15.99 -14.91 -4.73
N SER A 48 17.07 -14.21 -4.35
CA SER A 48 17.86 -14.63 -3.20
C SER A 48 17.10 -14.62 -1.88
N THR A 49 15.97 -13.90 -1.84
CA THR A 49 15.09 -13.80 -0.66
C THR A 49 14.11 -14.97 -0.53
N TRP A 50 13.88 -15.76 -1.58
CA TRP A 50 12.77 -16.72 -1.64
C TRP A 50 13.02 -17.98 -0.82
N ASP A 51 14.23 -18.57 -0.94
CA ASP A 51 14.57 -19.82 -0.25
C ASP A 51 14.47 -19.66 1.28
N ALA A 52 15.02 -18.57 1.82
CA ALA A 52 14.95 -18.27 3.25
C ALA A 52 13.49 -18.10 3.73
N ALA A 53 12.65 -17.43 2.94
CA ALA A 53 11.24 -17.27 3.24
C ALA A 53 10.47 -18.60 3.23
N MET A 54 10.82 -19.55 2.34
CA MET A 54 10.15 -20.82 2.15
C MET A 54 10.58 -21.89 3.17
N LYS A 55 11.70 -21.71 3.84
CA LYS A 55 12.27 -22.73 4.75
C LYS A 55 11.35 -23.12 5.90
N GLY A 56 11.00 -24.42 5.97
CA GLY A 56 10.16 -25.00 7.02
C GLY A 56 8.66 -24.69 6.89
N VAL A 57 8.24 -24.15 5.75
CA VAL A 57 6.86 -23.82 5.45
C VAL A 57 6.09 -25.07 5.03
N SER A 58 4.89 -25.27 5.60
CA SER A 58 3.98 -26.37 5.24
C SER A 58 2.82 -25.90 4.36
N ALA A 59 2.44 -24.61 4.46
CA ALA A 59 1.41 -24.00 3.63
C ALA A 59 1.79 -22.56 3.25
N ALA A 60 1.32 -22.08 2.11
CA ALA A 60 1.64 -20.73 1.64
C ALA A 60 0.42 -20.02 1.02
N TYR A 61 0.21 -18.76 1.38
CA TYR A 61 -0.63 -17.81 0.64
C TYR A 61 0.26 -16.95 -0.24
N VAL A 62 -0.10 -16.83 -1.51
CA VAL A 62 0.72 -16.17 -2.53
C VAL A 62 -0.06 -15.07 -3.22
N THR A 63 0.44 -13.85 -3.13
CA THR A 63 0.02 -12.73 -3.96
C THR A 63 1.21 -12.21 -4.75
N TYR A 64 1.00 -11.88 -6.03
CA TYR A 64 2.03 -11.26 -6.87
C TYR A 64 1.90 -9.73 -6.85
N SER A 65 3.00 -9.03 -7.01
CA SER A 65 3.04 -7.57 -7.08
C SER A 65 3.84 -7.11 -8.30
N PRO A 66 3.32 -6.18 -9.11
CA PRO A 66 2.10 -5.41 -8.86
C PRO A 66 0.80 -6.20 -9.11
N ASP A 67 0.77 -7.09 -10.09
CA ASP A 67 -0.40 -7.87 -10.51
C ASP A 67 0.00 -9.08 -11.35
N LEU A 68 -0.80 -10.17 -11.32
CA LEU A 68 -0.55 -11.36 -12.17
C LEU A 68 -0.77 -11.11 -13.66
N ALA A 69 -1.43 -10.02 -14.03
CA ALA A 69 -1.66 -9.63 -15.42
C ALA A 69 -0.40 -9.15 -16.15
N VAL A 70 0.72 -8.91 -15.42
CA VAL A 70 1.96 -8.47 -16.06
C VAL A 70 2.73 -9.66 -16.67
N PRO A 71 3.46 -9.46 -17.80
CA PRO A 71 4.17 -10.53 -18.50
C PRO A 71 5.25 -11.23 -17.65
N GLU A 72 5.78 -10.56 -16.64
CA GLU A 72 6.81 -11.07 -15.73
C GLU A 72 6.28 -12.06 -14.69
N ALA A 73 4.96 -12.07 -14.46
CA ALA A 73 4.34 -12.90 -13.43
C ALA A 73 4.44 -14.41 -13.72
N PRO A 74 4.12 -14.95 -14.91
CA PRO A 74 4.14 -16.38 -15.16
C PRO A 74 5.51 -17.04 -14.90
N PRO A 75 6.67 -16.52 -15.40
CA PRO A 75 7.95 -17.11 -15.08
C PRO A 75 8.30 -17.03 -13.58
N ALA A 76 7.96 -15.96 -12.88
CA ALA A 76 8.19 -15.83 -11.45
C ALA A 76 7.33 -16.81 -10.64
N ILE A 77 6.05 -16.95 -10.99
CA ILE A 77 5.13 -17.92 -10.36
C ILE A 77 5.63 -19.37 -10.61
N GLN A 78 6.12 -19.67 -11.80
CA GLN A 78 6.66 -20.99 -12.10
C GLN A 78 7.84 -21.36 -11.20
N GLU A 79 8.77 -20.44 -11.04
CA GLU A 79 9.93 -20.66 -10.18
C GLU A 79 9.55 -20.77 -8.70
N LEU A 80 8.65 -19.91 -8.22
CA LEU A 80 8.13 -20.01 -6.85
C LEU A 80 7.41 -21.33 -6.61
N ALA A 81 6.58 -21.78 -7.56
CA ALA A 81 5.86 -23.04 -7.46
C ALA A 81 6.81 -24.25 -7.37
N LEU A 82 7.85 -24.28 -8.19
CA LEU A 82 8.88 -25.34 -8.13
C LEU A 82 9.62 -25.31 -6.78
N LEU A 83 10.03 -24.13 -6.32
CA LEU A 83 10.68 -23.97 -5.03
C LEU A 83 9.77 -24.43 -3.87
N ALA A 84 8.49 -24.06 -3.90
CA ALA A 84 7.52 -24.51 -2.90
C ALA A 84 7.37 -26.03 -2.88
N ALA A 85 7.33 -26.67 -4.06
CA ALA A 85 7.29 -28.11 -4.19
C ALA A 85 8.57 -28.79 -3.65
N GLU A 86 9.75 -28.23 -3.93
CA GLU A 86 11.05 -28.71 -3.39
C GLU A 86 11.10 -28.61 -1.86
N HIS A 87 10.54 -27.55 -1.27
CA HIS A 87 10.42 -27.41 0.19
C HIS A 87 9.32 -28.25 0.82
N GLY A 88 8.52 -28.96 0.02
CA GLY A 88 7.46 -29.85 0.49
C GLY A 88 6.22 -29.10 0.97
N VAL A 89 5.93 -27.91 0.44
CA VAL A 89 4.72 -27.16 0.73
C VAL A 89 3.50 -27.98 0.30
N GLN A 90 2.67 -28.35 1.28
CA GLN A 90 1.53 -29.22 1.06
C GLN A 90 0.32 -28.47 0.52
N ARG A 91 0.07 -27.25 1.01
CA ARG A 91 -1.02 -26.39 0.58
C ARG A 91 -0.46 -25.06 0.09
N LEU A 92 -0.85 -24.66 -1.12
CA LEU A 92 -0.57 -23.34 -1.65
C LEU A 92 -1.88 -22.76 -2.14
N VAL A 93 -2.14 -21.51 -1.77
CA VAL A 93 -3.30 -20.74 -2.22
C VAL A 93 -2.78 -19.52 -3.01
N LEU A 94 -3.03 -19.54 -4.32
CA LEU A 94 -2.72 -18.40 -5.18
C LEU A 94 -3.92 -17.46 -5.26
N LEU A 95 -3.72 -16.17 -4.96
CA LEU A 95 -4.67 -15.12 -5.33
C LEU A 95 -4.51 -14.78 -6.81
N SER A 96 -5.59 -14.82 -7.56
CA SER A 96 -5.62 -14.56 -8.99
C SER A 96 -6.71 -13.54 -9.36
N GLY A 97 -6.61 -12.93 -10.54
CA GLY A 97 -7.54 -11.96 -11.10
C GLY A 97 -8.51 -12.59 -12.10
N ARG A 98 -9.76 -12.14 -12.04
CA ARG A 98 -10.82 -12.59 -12.94
C ARG A 98 -10.73 -11.88 -14.28
N GLY A 99 -10.80 -12.64 -15.38
CA GLY A 99 -10.79 -12.10 -16.74
C GLY A 99 -9.39 -11.75 -17.29
N GLU A 100 -8.33 -12.05 -16.55
CA GLU A 100 -6.94 -11.75 -16.90
C GLU A 100 -6.25 -12.99 -17.47
N GLU A 101 -5.75 -12.90 -18.70
CA GLU A 101 -5.19 -14.05 -19.42
C GLU A 101 -3.87 -14.54 -18.77
N GLU A 102 -2.96 -13.63 -18.41
CA GLU A 102 -1.69 -13.99 -17.78
C GLU A 102 -1.90 -14.53 -16.35
N ALA A 103 -2.88 -14.02 -15.61
CA ALA A 103 -3.24 -14.57 -14.32
C ALA A 103 -3.74 -16.02 -14.44
N GLN A 104 -4.59 -16.33 -15.44
CA GLN A 104 -5.03 -17.70 -15.72
C GLN A 104 -3.87 -18.60 -16.17
N ARG A 105 -2.84 -18.05 -16.80
CA ARG A 105 -1.62 -18.79 -17.11
C ARG A 105 -0.86 -19.15 -15.82
N CYS A 106 -0.75 -18.21 -14.88
CA CYS A 106 -0.18 -18.47 -13.55
C CYS A 106 -0.95 -19.55 -12.79
N GLU A 107 -2.28 -19.54 -12.85
CA GLU A 107 -3.12 -20.57 -12.24
C GLU A 107 -2.81 -21.97 -12.78
N ARG A 108 -2.70 -22.12 -14.09
CA ARG A 108 -2.32 -23.39 -14.74
C ARG A 108 -0.95 -23.85 -14.27
N ILE A 109 0.05 -22.96 -14.22
CA ILE A 109 1.40 -23.28 -13.72
C ILE A 109 1.35 -23.84 -12.29
N VAL A 110 0.58 -23.21 -11.41
CA VAL A 110 0.44 -23.63 -10.01
C VAL A 110 -0.20 -25.02 -9.94
N LEU A 111 -1.31 -25.25 -10.64
CA LEU A 111 -2.03 -26.53 -10.62
C LEU A 111 -1.29 -27.66 -11.37
N ASP A 112 -0.52 -27.34 -12.41
CA ASP A 112 0.33 -28.29 -13.12
C ASP A 112 1.53 -28.73 -12.25
N THR A 113 2.04 -27.81 -11.39
CA THR A 113 3.13 -28.12 -10.44
C THR A 113 2.63 -29.03 -9.32
N ASN A 114 1.47 -28.71 -8.74
CA ASN A 114 0.81 -29.56 -7.73
C ASN A 114 -0.72 -29.42 -7.83
N PRO A 115 -1.41 -30.48 -8.33
CA PRO A 115 -2.87 -30.43 -8.53
C PRO A 115 -3.68 -30.30 -7.23
N ALA A 116 -3.06 -30.49 -6.06
CA ALA A 116 -3.75 -30.29 -4.78
C ALA A 116 -3.74 -28.83 -4.31
N TRP A 117 -3.03 -27.93 -4.98
CA TRP A 117 -3.03 -26.52 -4.63
C TRP A 117 -4.33 -25.82 -5.06
N THR A 118 -4.59 -24.66 -4.50
CA THR A 118 -5.88 -23.96 -4.63
C THR A 118 -5.66 -22.60 -5.25
N VAL A 119 -6.63 -22.16 -6.06
CA VAL A 119 -6.67 -20.82 -6.65
C VAL A 119 -7.90 -20.08 -6.12
N VAL A 120 -7.71 -18.84 -5.69
CA VAL A 120 -8.78 -17.88 -5.38
C VAL A 120 -8.75 -16.80 -6.47
N ARG A 121 -9.66 -16.90 -7.44
CA ARG A 121 -9.80 -15.98 -8.57
C ARG A 121 -10.84 -14.93 -8.22
N ALA A 122 -10.39 -13.72 -7.94
CA ALA A 122 -11.22 -12.66 -7.42
C ALA A 122 -11.66 -11.66 -8.48
N SER A 123 -12.88 -11.13 -8.34
CA SER A 123 -13.37 -9.94 -9.03
C SER A 123 -12.74 -8.68 -8.45
N TRP A 124 -13.09 -7.49 -8.97
CA TRP A 124 -12.63 -6.21 -8.43
C TRP A 124 -12.98 -6.06 -6.95
N PHE A 125 -12.00 -5.57 -6.15
CA PHE A 125 -12.15 -5.48 -4.70
C PHE A 125 -12.96 -4.27 -4.26
N ASN A 126 -13.89 -4.45 -3.32
CA ASN A 126 -14.53 -3.34 -2.61
C ASN A 126 -13.48 -2.38 -2.04
N GLN A 127 -12.40 -2.91 -1.45
CA GLN A 127 -11.35 -2.15 -0.80
C GLN A 127 -10.51 -1.28 -1.75
N ASN A 128 -10.72 -1.32 -3.05
CA ASN A 128 -10.14 -0.34 -3.96
C ASN A 128 -10.71 1.07 -3.71
N PHE A 129 -11.92 1.16 -3.15
CA PHE A 129 -12.58 2.43 -2.85
C PHE A 129 -12.10 3.08 -1.54
N ASN A 130 -11.45 2.33 -0.63
CA ASN A 130 -10.99 2.87 0.66
C ASN A 130 -9.52 2.57 1.02
N GLU A 131 -8.81 1.76 0.20
CA GLU A 131 -7.43 1.35 0.44
C GLU A 131 -6.56 1.43 -0.83
N GLY A 132 -6.79 2.42 -1.71
CA GLY A 132 -6.04 2.52 -2.95
C GLY A 132 -6.34 3.80 -3.72
N PHE A 133 -6.10 3.78 -5.03
CA PHE A 133 -6.17 4.96 -5.91
C PHE A 133 -7.54 5.68 -5.93
N PHE A 134 -8.62 5.02 -5.51
CA PHE A 134 -9.95 5.64 -5.50
C PHE A 134 -10.25 6.39 -4.20
N LEU A 135 -9.42 6.25 -3.16
CA LEU A 135 -9.67 6.83 -1.85
C LEU A 135 -9.62 8.36 -1.88
N ASP A 136 -8.49 8.93 -2.32
CA ASP A 136 -8.29 10.38 -2.32
C ASP A 136 -9.33 11.11 -3.19
N PRO A 137 -9.63 10.66 -4.44
CA PRO A 137 -10.74 11.22 -5.22
C PRO A 137 -12.10 11.17 -4.52
N LEU A 138 -12.41 10.10 -3.78
CA LEU A 138 -13.64 10.00 -3.01
C LEU A 138 -13.67 10.93 -1.80
N ILE A 139 -12.53 11.16 -1.15
CA ILE A 139 -12.40 12.17 -0.10
C ILE A 139 -12.63 13.57 -0.69
N GLU A 140 -12.14 13.84 -1.89
CA GLU A 140 -12.34 15.10 -2.63
C GLU A 140 -13.76 15.25 -3.18
N GLY A 141 -14.52 14.17 -3.30
CA GLY A 141 -15.91 14.16 -3.69
C GLY A 141 -16.21 13.75 -5.14
N VAL A 142 -15.16 13.51 -5.98
CA VAL A 142 -15.35 13.12 -7.38
C VAL A 142 -14.44 11.95 -7.72
N LEU A 143 -15.02 10.84 -8.17
CA LEU A 143 -14.29 9.71 -8.72
C LEU A 143 -14.40 9.70 -10.25
N ALA A 144 -13.33 10.07 -10.94
CA ALA A 144 -13.24 10.11 -12.39
C ALA A 144 -12.55 8.84 -12.92
N LEU A 145 -13.29 7.96 -13.63
CA LEU A 145 -12.77 6.69 -14.16
C LEU A 145 -13.25 6.41 -15.59
N PRO A 146 -12.48 5.64 -16.39
CA PRO A 146 -12.86 5.22 -17.73
C PRO A 146 -13.69 3.92 -17.75
N ALA A 147 -14.57 3.73 -16.75
CA ALA A 147 -15.28 2.46 -16.58
C ALA A 147 -16.66 2.39 -17.27
N GLY A 148 -17.20 3.53 -17.72
CA GLY A 148 -18.49 3.58 -18.41
C GLY A 148 -19.64 2.99 -17.59
N GLY A 149 -20.51 2.28 -18.30
CA GLY A 149 -21.64 1.54 -17.73
C GLY A 149 -21.33 0.05 -17.50
N VAL A 150 -20.07 -0.36 -17.54
CA VAL A 150 -19.70 -1.76 -17.31
C VAL A 150 -20.04 -2.14 -15.87
N VAL A 151 -20.59 -3.33 -15.70
CA VAL A 151 -20.97 -3.87 -14.38
C VAL A 151 -19.98 -4.92 -13.93
N GLU A 152 -19.63 -4.85 -12.67
CA GLU A 152 -18.74 -5.80 -11.97
C GLU A 152 -19.39 -6.32 -10.69
N PRO A 153 -19.20 -7.58 -10.33
CA PRO A 153 -19.62 -8.12 -9.06
C PRO A 153 -18.51 -7.90 -8.01
N PHE A 154 -18.30 -6.67 -7.57
CA PHE A 154 -17.28 -6.30 -6.59
C PHE A 154 -17.26 -7.23 -5.39
N ILE A 155 -16.06 -7.71 -5.00
CA ILE A 155 -15.85 -8.66 -3.91
C ILE A 155 -15.22 -8.01 -2.69
N ASP A 156 -15.68 -8.35 -1.50
CA ASP A 156 -15.04 -7.94 -0.26
C ASP A 156 -13.76 -8.74 -0.01
N THR A 157 -12.65 -8.08 0.26
CA THR A 157 -11.37 -8.73 0.60
C THR A 157 -11.45 -9.58 1.87
N GLU A 158 -12.42 -9.34 2.74
CA GLU A 158 -12.71 -10.21 3.88
C GLU A 158 -13.20 -11.60 3.43
N ASP A 159 -14.00 -11.68 2.34
CA ASP A 159 -14.42 -12.95 1.77
C ASP A 159 -13.26 -13.67 1.08
N ILE A 160 -12.41 -12.94 0.36
CA ILE A 160 -11.17 -13.48 -0.22
C ILE A 160 -10.31 -14.10 0.88
N ALA A 161 -10.11 -13.37 1.97
CA ALA A 161 -9.30 -13.83 3.09
C ALA A 161 -9.94 -15.04 3.81
N ASP A 162 -11.26 -15.06 4.01
CA ASP A 162 -11.97 -16.21 4.59
C ASP A 162 -11.79 -17.47 3.73
N VAL A 163 -11.95 -17.36 2.41
CA VAL A 163 -11.74 -18.48 1.46
C VAL A 163 -10.29 -18.95 1.49
N ALA A 164 -9.32 -18.02 1.46
CA ALA A 164 -7.91 -18.36 1.53
C ALA A 164 -7.55 -19.08 2.84
N VAL A 165 -8.04 -18.59 3.98
CA VAL A 165 -7.81 -19.21 5.29
C VAL A 165 -8.42 -20.60 5.36
N ALA A 166 -9.65 -20.80 4.87
CA ALA A 166 -10.25 -22.14 4.79
C ALA A 166 -9.39 -23.09 3.96
N ALA A 167 -8.97 -22.66 2.76
CA ALA A 167 -8.12 -23.47 1.87
C ALA A 167 -6.73 -23.78 2.46
N LEU A 168 -6.18 -22.91 3.30
CA LEU A 168 -4.90 -23.14 3.98
C LEU A 168 -5.01 -24.09 5.17
N THR A 169 -6.17 -24.14 5.85
CA THR A 169 -6.29 -24.80 7.17
C THR A 169 -7.27 -25.95 7.21
N GLU A 170 -8.18 -26.05 6.24
CA GLU A 170 -9.26 -27.04 6.23
C GLU A 170 -9.07 -28.05 5.08
N THR A 171 -9.71 -29.19 5.12
CA THR A 171 -9.69 -30.20 4.04
C THR A 171 -10.87 -29.99 3.09
N GLY A 172 -10.73 -30.48 1.84
CA GLY A 172 -11.79 -30.38 0.83
C GLY A 172 -11.65 -29.18 -0.12
N HIS A 173 -10.54 -28.45 0.00
CA HIS A 173 -10.22 -27.31 -0.88
C HIS A 173 -9.15 -27.64 -1.92
N GLU A 174 -8.62 -28.86 -1.86
CA GLU A 174 -7.54 -29.31 -2.74
C GLU A 174 -7.97 -29.31 -4.21
N GLY A 175 -7.15 -28.74 -5.10
CA GLY A 175 -7.38 -28.66 -6.53
C GLY A 175 -8.53 -27.76 -6.95
N GLN A 176 -9.05 -26.91 -6.05
CA GLN A 176 -10.17 -26.04 -6.35
C GLN A 176 -9.71 -24.71 -6.97
N ILE A 177 -10.49 -24.25 -7.93
CA ILE A 177 -10.51 -22.85 -8.36
C ILE A 177 -11.80 -22.23 -7.83
N TYR A 178 -11.66 -21.36 -6.85
CA TYR A 178 -12.76 -20.56 -6.32
C TYR A 178 -12.81 -19.24 -7.04
N GLU A 179 -13.72 -19.10 -7.99
CA GLU A 179 -14.00 -17.81 -8.60
C GLU A 179 -14.95 -17.04 -7.68
N VAL A 180 -14.42 -16.02 -6.99
CA VAL A 180 -15.12 -15.32 -5.91
C VAL A 180 -15.59 -13.94 -6.37
N THR A 181 -16.88 -13.69 -6.18
CA THR A 181 -17.57 -12.45 -6.53
C THR A 181 -18.45 -11.99 -5.40
N GLY A 182 -18.81 -10.71 -5.41
CA GLY A 182 -19.93 -10.22 -4.60
C GLY A 182 -21.27 -10.80 -5.08
N PRO A 183 -22.36 -10.52 -4.33
CA PRO A 183 -23.66 -11.14 -4.59
C PRO A 183 -24.42 -10.52 -5.78
N ARG A 184 -24.00 -9.38 -6.29
CA ARG A 184 -24.72 -8.64 -7.34
C ARG A 184 -23.76 -7.87 -8.25
N LEU A 185 -24.25 -7.53 -9.43
CA LEU A 185 -23.58 -6.69 -10.40
C LEU A 185 -23.84 -5.21 -10.10
N MET A 186 -22.79 -4.41 -10.16
CA MET A 186 -22.85 -2.96 -9.96
C MET A 186 -21.93 -2.23 -10.93
N THR A 187 -22.33 -1.04 -11.38
CA THR A 187 -21.40 -0.12 -12.03
C THR A 187 -20.55 0.61 -10.99
N PHE A 188 -19.44 1.21 -11.42
CA PHE A 188 -18.63 2.09 -10.54
C PHE A 188 -19.45 3.29 -10.05
N ALA A 189 -20.33 3.83 -10.90
CA ALA A 189 -21.25 4.90 -10.51
C ALA A 189 -22.18 4.47 -9.36
N GLN A 190 -22.77 3.28 -9.43
CA GLN A 190 -23.59 2.73 -8.35
C GLN A 190 -22.79 2.47 -7.07
N ALA A 191 -21.53 2.04 -7.18
CA ALA A 191 -20.67 1.89 -6.03
C ALA A 191 -20.39 3.24 -5.33
N VAL A 192 -20.15 4.30 -6.10
CA VAL A 192 -19.99 5.67 -5.58
C VAL A 192 -21.29 6.16 -4.91
N GLU A 193 -22.45 5.88 -5.50
CA GLU A 193 -23.76 6.24 -4.92
C GLU A 193 -24.01 5.54 -3.58
N GLU A 194 -23.63 4.27 -3.44
CA GLU A 194 -23.72 3.56 -2.17
C GLU A 194 -22.77 4.11 -1.10
N ILE A 195 -21.55 4.50 -1.49
CA ILE A 195 -20.62 5.18 -0.57
C ILE A 195 -21.17 6.55 -0.17
N ALA A 196 -21.74 7.31 -1.11
CA ALA A 196 -22.42 8.58 -0.83
C ALA A 196 -23.55 8.40 0.19
N THR A 197 -24.37 7.36 0.00
CA THR A 197 -25.47 7.01 0.91
C THR A 197 -24.94 6.63 2.31
N ALA A 198 -23.91 5.80 2.39
CA ALA A 198 -23.33 5.34 3.65
C ALA A 198 -22.64 6.46 4.44
N THR A 199 -22.06 7.42 3.75
CA THR A 199 -21.34 8.56 4.35
C THR A 199 -22.22 9.77 4.60
N GLY A 200 -23.40 9.87 3.95
CA GLY A 200 -24.22 11.07 3.90
C GLY A 200 -23.58 12.24 3.15
N ARG A 201 -22.56 11.97 2.33
CA ARG A 201 -21.82 12.97 1.52
C ARG A 201 -22.36 13.04 0.11
N GLU A 202 -22.22 14.20 -0.51
CA GLU A 202 -22.40 14.35 -1.94
C GLU A 202 -21.12 13.88 -2.64
N LEU A 203 -21.21 12.75 -3.36
CA LEU A 203 -20.12 12.15 -4.14
C LEU A 203 -20.58 11.98 -5.58
N HIS A 204 -19.68 12.24 -6.53
CA HIS A 204 -19.97 12.17 -7.95
C HIS A 204 -19.05 11.17 -8.64
N TYR A 205 -19.62 10.39 -9.55
CA TYR A 205 -18.87 9.61 -10.53
C TYR A 205 -18.79 10.38 -11.83
N GLU A 206 -17.60 10.53 -12.39
CA GLU A 206 -17.37 11.15 -13.68
C GLU A 206 -16.78 10.14 -14.67
N GLN A 207 -17.43 10.00 -15.84
CA GLN A 207 -16.90 9.19 -16.92
C GLN A 207 -15.86 9.98 -17.70
N ILE A 208 -14.63 9.50 -17.74
CA ILE A 208 -13.56 10.07 -18.57
C ILE A 208 -13.06 9.06 -19.60
N SER A 209 -12.26 9.51 -20.57
CA SER A 209 -11.60 8.60 -21.50
C SER A 209 -10.41 7.92 -20.84
N ILE A 210 -10.05 6.72 -21.34
CA ILE A 210 -8.86 6.01 -20.84
C ILE A 210 -7.59 6.83 -21.08
N ASP A 211 -7.51 7.57 -22.20
CA ASP A 211 -6.34 8.41 -22.50
C ASP A 211 -6.22 9.57 -21.51
N ALA A 212 -7.35 10.21 -21.13
CA ALA A 212 -7.34 11.25 -20.12
C ALA A 212 -6.92 10.68 -18.76
N PHE A 213 -7.42 9.49 -18.39
CA PHE A 213 -7.08 8.83 -17.12
C PHE A 213 -5.57 8.49 -17.05
N VAL A 214 -5.03 7.84 -18.08
CA VAL A 214 -3.61 7.48 -18.17
C VAL A 214 -2.72 8.72 -18.23
N SER A 215 -3.11 9.77 -18.97
CA SER A 215 -2.36 11.03 -19.01
C SER A 215 -2.29 11.67 -17.61
N GLY A 216 -3.41 11.70 -16.88
CA GLY A 216 -3.43 12.21 -15.50
C GLY A 216 -2.54 11.41 -14.55
N MET A 217 -2.48 10.07 -14.71
CA MET A 217 -1.55 9.24 -13.93
C MET A 217 -0.08 9.58 -14.23
N LEU A 218 0.27 9.77 -15.51
CA LEU A 218 1.64 10.11 -15.92
C LEU A 218 2.04 11.53 -15.48
N GLU A 219 1.11 12.48 -15.52
CA GLU A 219 1.31 13.85 -14.99
C GLU A 219 1.56 13.83 -13.47
N GLN A 220 0.96 12.88 -12.75
CA GLN A 220 1.21 12.63 -11.33
C GLN A 220 2.45 11.74 -11.09
N GLN A 221 3.30 11.55 -12.10
CA GLN A 221 4.53 10.76 -12.02
C GLN A 221 4.32 9.28 -11.62
N VAL A 222 3.12 8.73 -11.86
CA VAL A 222 2.89 7.29 -11.71
C VAL A 222 3.78 6.54 -12.73
N PRO A 223 4.54 5.51 -12.31
CA PRO A 223 5.41 4.78 -13.22
C PRO A 223 4.66 4.26 -14.45
N GLU A 224 5.29 4.36 -15.63
CA GLU A 224 4.68 3.96 -16.92
C GLU A 224 4.18 2.51 -16.93
N GLN A 225 4.87 1.61 -16.23
CA GLN A 225 4.43 0.22 -16.08
C GLN A 225 3.09 0.10 -15.34
N VAL A 226 2.88 0.91 -14.30
CA VAL A 226 1.62 0.95 -13.55
C VAL A 226 0.50 1.57 -14.41
N ALA A 227 0.80 2.64 -15.13
CA ALA A 227 -0.14 3.27 -16.05
C ALA A 227 -0.56 2.33 -17.20
N SER A 228 0.39 1.55 -17.74
CA SER A 228 0.13 0.55 -18.78
C SER A 228 -0.71 -0.62 -18.26
N LEU A 229 -0.42 -1.12 -17.06
CA LEU A 229 -1.23 -2.15 -16.40
C LEU A 229 -2.65 -1.62 -16.15
N THR A 230 -2.79 -0.40 -15.66
CA THR A 230 -4.09 0.22 -15.43
C THR A 230 -4.88 0.36 -16.73
N ARG A 231 -4.24 0.79 -17.82
CA ARG A 231 -4.86 0.81 -19.16
C ARG A 231 -5.39 -0.58 -19.53
N TYR A 232 -4.58 -1.61 -19.41
CA TYR A 232 -4.98 -2.99 -19.71
C TYR A 232 -6.20 -3.42 -18.89
N LEU A 233 -6.22 -3.14 -17.59
CA LEU A 233 -7.32 -3.50 -16.70
C LEU A 233 -8.65 -2.82 -17.11
N PHE A 234 -8.61 -1.54 -17.46
CA PHE A 234 -9.82 -0.80 -17.86
C PHE A 234 -10.26 -1.04 -19.30
N GLU A 235 -9.34 -1.26 -20.26
CA GLU A 235 -9.69 -1.49 -21.66
C GLU A 235 -10.00 -2.96 -21.98
N THR A 236 -9.26 -3.88 -21.34
CA THR A 236 -9.29 -5.29 -21.71
C THR A 236 -10.07 -6.12 -20.70
N VAL A 237 -9.84 -5.95 -19.40
CA VAL A 237 -10.48 -6.77 -18.36
C VAL A 237 -11.88 -6.23 -18.03
N LEU A 238 -12.04 -4.90 -18.02
CA LEU A 238 -13.32 -4.24 -17.73
C LEU A 238 -14.12 -3.99 -19.02
N ASP A 239 -14.23 -4.99 -19.90
CA ASP A 239 -14.99 -4.94 -21.15
C ASP A 239 -16.38 -5.57 -21.07
N GLY A 240 -16.79 -5.97 -19.86
CA GLY A 240 -18.04 -6.68 -19.59
C GLY A 240 -17.91 -8.19 -19.56
N ARG A 241 -16.73 -8.78 -19.82
CA ARG A 241 -16.51 -10.24 -19.75
C ARG A 241 -16.79 -10.83 -18.37
N ASN A 242 -16.63 -10.03 -17.33
CA ASN A 242 -16.84 -10.38 -15.93
C ASN A 242 -18.25 -10.05 -15.40
N ALA A 243 -19.18 -9.63 -16.25
CA ALA A 243 -20.53 -9.22 -15.89
C ALA A 243 -21.42 -10.41 -15.49
N SER A 244 -20.97 -11.23 -14.55
CA SER A 244 -21.73 -12.34 -13.97
C SER A 244 -21.24 -12.65 -12.54
N THR A 245 -22.16 -13.04 -11.66
CA THR A 245 -21.83 -13.54 -10.32
C THR A 245 -21.46 -15.02 -10.37
N THR A 246 -20.70 -15.49 -9.38
CA THR A 246 -20.29 -16.88 -9.22
C THR A 246 -20.57 -17.39 -7.81
N ASP A 247 -20.48 -18.70 -7.60
CA ASP A 247 -20.76 -19.37 -6.34
C ASP A 247 -19.50 -19.68 -5.49
N GLY A 248 -18.34 -19.13 -5.86
CA GLY A 248 -17.06 -19.49 -5.26
C GLY A 248 -17.02 -19.32 -3.75
N VAL A 249 -17.58 -18.23 -3.22
CA VAL A 249 -17.67 -17.99 -1.75
C VAL A 249 -18.60 -19.02 -1.10
N GLN A 250 -19.76 -19.28 -1.71
CA GLN A 250 -20.72 -20.27 -1.20
C GLN A 250 -20.12 -21.69 -1.20
N ARG A 251 -19.41 -22.06 -2.24
CA ARG A 251 -18.74 -23.38 -2.34
C ARG A 251 -17.64 -23.54 -1.30
N ALA A 252 -16.87 -22.50 -1.07
CA ALA A 252 -15.75 -22.54 -0.13
C ALA A 252 -16.19 -22.45 1.34
N LEU A 253 -17.20 -21.62 1.65
CA LEU A 253 -17.52 -21.23 3.03
C LEU A 253 -18.93 -21.62 3.48
N GLY A 254 -19.79 -22.15 2.60
CA GLY A 254 -21.17 -22.51 2.93
C GLY A 254 -22.09 -21.29 3.19
N ARG A 255 -21.66 -20.06 2.87
CA ARG A 255 -22.42 -18.84 3.04
C ARG A 255 -22.35 -17.95 1.80
N SER A 256 -23.29 -17.01 1.70
CA SER A 256 -23.24 -15.96 0.66
C SER A 256 -22.08 -15.01 0.88
N PRO A 257 -21.54 -14.38 -0.19
CA PRO A 257 -20.59 -13.29 -0.08
C PRO A 257 -21.22 -12.07 0.60
N ARG A 258 -20.35 -11.21 1.16
CA ARG A 258 -20.76 -9.92 1.73
C ARG A 258 -21.24 -8.99 0.64
N ASP A 259 -22.28 -8.19 0.95
CA ASP A 259 -22.78 -7.18 0.02
C ASP A 259 -21.94 -5.91 0.08
N PHE A 260 -21.88 -5.19 -1.04
CA PHE A 260 -21.15 -3.90 -1.12
C PHE A 260 -21.73 -2.87 -0.16
N THR A 261 -23.04 -2.89 0.10
CA THR A 261 -23.72 -2.00 1.06
C THR A 261 -23.18 -2.20 2.47
N ASP A 262 -23.00 -3.46 2.91
CA ASP A 262 -22.45 -3.78 4.24
C ASP A 262 -21.01 -3.27 4.37
N TYR A 263 -20.20 -3.49 3.33
CA TYR A 263 -18.86 -2.96 3.23
C TYR A 263 -18.84 -1.43 3.31
N ALA A 264 -19.66 -0.75 2.50
CA ALA A 264 -19.70 0.71 2.45
C ALA A 264 -20.08 1.31 3.82
N GLN A 265 -21.09 0.72 4.50
CA GLN A 265 -21.49 1.13 5.84
C GLN A 265 -20.37 0.93 6.88
N ALA A 266 -19.71 -0.25 6.86
CA ALA A 266 -18.60 -0.55 7.77
C ALA A 266 -17.40 0.39 7.56
N ALA A 267 -17.04 0.64 6.31
CA ALA A 267 -15.95 1.55 5.97
C ALA A 267 -16.29 3.00 6.31
N ALA A 268 -17.53 3.46 6.05
CA ALA A 268 -17.98 4.79 6.42
C ALA A 268 -17.91 5.02 7.94
N ALA A 269 -18.26 4.00 8.74
CA ALA A 269 -18.19 4.07 10.20
C ALA A 269 -16.76 4.28 10.73
N THR A 270 -15.72 3.94 9.97
CA THR A 270 -14.33 4.23 10.33
C THR A 270 -13.92 5.68 10.06
N GLY A 271 -14.74 6.44 9.34
CA GLY A 271 -14.43 7.80 8.90
C GLY A 271 -13.42 7.87 7.73
N VAL A 272 -13.12 6.75 7.07
CA VAL A 272 -12.10 6.70 5.99
C VAL A 272 -12.42 7.63 4.82
N TRP A 273 -13.71 7.85 4.54
CA TRP A 273 -14.18 8.80 3.52
C TRP A 273 -14.70 10.11 4.13
N ALA A 274 -14.46 10.36 5.43
CA ALA A 274 -14.88 11.63 5.99
C ALA A 274 -14.27 12.77 5.15
N ALA A 275 -15.11 13.68 4.71
CA ALA A 275 -14.60 14.96 4.22
C ALA A 275 -13.73 15.50 5.35
N GLN A 276 -12.51 15.88 5.03
CA GLN A 276 -11.75 16.62 6.01
C GLN A 276 -12.60 17.84 6.34
N ASP A 277 -13.14 17.87 7.55
CA ASP A 277 -14.02 18.94 8.01
C ASP A 277 -13.32 20.27 7.73
N ILE A 278 -13.68 20.91 6.61
CA ILE A 278 -13.53 22.34 6.45
C ILE A 278 -14.60 22.87 7.41
N ARG A 279 -14.36 22.75 8.72
CA ARG A 279 -15.11 23.56 9.66
C ARG A 279 -14.72 24.98 9.32
N ASP A 280 -15.70 25.64 8.71
CA ASP A 280 -15.74 27.06 8.53
C ASP A 280 -15.70 27.67 9.94
N ASP A 281 -14.52 27.64 10.57
CA ASP A 281 -14.24 28.36 11.80
C ASP A 281 -14.10 29.83 11.42
N ARG A 282 -15.27 30.48 11.25
CA ARG A 282 -15.37 31.92 11.01
C ARG A 282 -14.89 32.77 12.19
N SER A 283 -14.09 32.21 13.07
CA SER A 283 -13.46 32.90 14.22
C SER A 283 -11.97 33.16 14.10
N VAL A 284 -11.35 32.99 12.88
CA VAL A 284 -9.98 33.44 12.64
C VAL A 284 -10.00 34.84 12.01
N PRO A 285 -9.25 35.81 12.53
CA PRO A 285 -9.21 37.15 11.97
C PRO A 285 -8.78 37.15 10.51
N SER A 286 -9.57 37.78 9.67
CA SER A 286 -9.40 38.01 8.24
C SER A 286 -7.95 38.28 7.82
N GLY A 287 -7.39 37.42 6.93
CA GLY A 287 -6.23 37.83 6.14
C GLY A 287 -5.26 36.78 5.62
N ARG A 288 -5.38 35.48 5.93
CA ARG A 288 -4.44 34.48 5.39
C ARG A 288 -5.16 33.17 5.01
N THR A 289 -4.83 32.62 3.84
CA THR A 289 -5.32 31.32 3.39
C THR A 289 -4.67 30.17 4.17
N LYS A 290 -5.32 28.98 4.25
CA LYS A 290 -4.71 27.79 4.86
C LYS A 290 -3.39 27.41 4.19
N HIS A 291 -3.30 27.59 2.87
CA HIS A 291 -2.07 27.40 2.09
C HIS A 291 -0.92 28.25 2.62
N GLU A 292 -1.11 29.56 2.80
CA GLU A 292 -0.09 30.46 3.36
C GLU A 292 0.31 30.07 4.79
N SER A 293 -0.61 29.47 5.55
CA SER A 293 -0.34 28.98 6.91
C SER A 293 0.54 27.73 6.87
N ASN A 294 0.21 26.71 6.05
CA ASN A 294 0.97 25.46 5.93
C ASN A 294 2.35 25.72 5.35
N GLU A 295 2.45 26.51 4.28
CA GLU A 295 3.74 26.92 3.71
C GLU A 295 4.66 27.53 4.78
N ARG A 296 4.14 28.46 5.55
CA ARG A 296 4.92 29.11 6.62
C ARG A 296 5.37 28.13 7.69
N ILE A 297 4.54 27.17 8.08
CA ILE A 297 4.90 26.15 9.07
C ILE A 297 6.05 25.30 8.55
N ILE A 298 5.98 24.80 7.30
CA ILE A 298 7.06 24.00 6.71
C ILE A 298 8.35 24.79 6.58
N ARG A 299 8.31 26.02 6.04
CA ARG A 299 9.51 26.87 5.92
C ARG A 299 10.12 27.17 7.30
N ARG A 300 9.28 27.44 8.29
CA ARG A 300 9.72 27.66 9.67
C ARG A 300 10.30 26.39 10.29
N PHE A 301 9.69 25.21 10.01
CA PHE A 301 10.18 23.93 10.47
C PHE A 301 11.57 23.62 9.91
N VAL A 302 11.77 23.80 8.61
CA VAL A 302 13.08 23.62 7.98
C VAL A 302 14.12 24.58 8.57
N ASP A 303 13.80 25.86 8.70
CA ASP A 303 14.76 26.88 9.17
C ASP A 303 15.09 26.71 10.66
N GLU A 304 14.07 26.65 11.54
CA GLU A 304 14.29 26.65 12.99
C GLU A 304 14.68 25.25 13.52
N ILE A 305 13.96 24.22 13.09
CA ILE A 305 14.12 22.88 13.65
C ILE A 305 15.25 22.12 12.92
N VAL A 306 15.18 22.03 11.57
CA VAL A 306 16.16 21.22 10.84
C VAL A 306 17.48 21.95 10.73
N ASN A 307 17.51 23.22 10.32
CA ASN A 307 18.75 23.94 10.03
C ASN A 307 19.42 24.53 11.27
N ARG A 308 18.67 25.05 12.24
CA ARG A 308 19.24 25.62 13.48
C ARG A 308 19.27 24.63 14.66
N GLY A 309 18.50 23.53 14.59
CA GLY A 309 18.42 22.54 15.67
C GLY A 309 17.63 23.01 16.89
N ASP A 310 16.81 24.04 16.77
CA ASP A 310 15.97 24.51 17.88
C ASP A 310 14.68 23.68 17.97
N THR A 311 14.77 22.54 18.66
CA THR A 311 13.63 21.65 18.89
C THR A 311 12.59 22.19 19.88
N SER A 312 12.83 23.36 20.50
CA SER A 312 11.89 23.95 21.49
C SER A 312 10.54 24.33 20.88
N ALA A 313 10.52 24.72 19.60
CA ALA A 313 9.32 25.09 18.85
C ALA A 313 8.55 23.89 18.25
N LEU A 314 9.06 22.65 18.36
CA LEU A 314 8.41 21.46 17.79
C LEU A 314 6.96 21.30 18.24
N ARG A 315 6.68 21.49 19.54
CA ARG A 315 5.32 21.33 20.09
C ARG A 315 4.32 22.38 19.61
N GLU A 316 4.79 23.49 19.05
CA GLU A 316 3.94 24.51 18.40
C GLU A 316 3.56 24.10 17.00
N MET A 317 4.48 23.49 16.25
CA MET A 317 4.35 23.14 14.83
C MET A 317 3.87 21.72 14.59
N VAL A 318 4.11 20.80 15.54
CA VAL A 318 3.82 19.38 15.42
C VAL A 318 2.69 18.97 16.36
N HIS A 319 1.75 18.16 15.83
CA HIS A 319 0.60 17.68 16.58
C HIS A 319 1.04 16.69 17.70
N PRO A 320 0.36 16.65 18.87
CA PRO A 320 0.69 15.69 19.93
C PRO A 320 0.68 14.22 19.47
N ASP A 321 -0.27 13.85 18.58
CA ASP A 321 -0.40 12.50 18.02
C ASP A 321 0.37 12.33 16.70
N TYR A 322 1.42 13.10 16.49
CA TYR A 322 2.25 13.06 15.29
C TYR A 322 2.79 11.66 14.99
N VAL A 323 2.82 11.31 13.71
CA VAL A 323 3.41 10.06 13.22
C VAL A 323 4.34 10.37 12.05
N TYR A 324 5.60 10.06 12.23
CA TYR A 324 6.60 10.06 11.15
C TYR A 324 6.78 8.65 10.62
N ARG A 325 6.89 8.50 9.29
CA ARG A 325 7.20 7.26 8.61
C ARG A 325 8.23 7.47 7.52
N SER A 326 9.17 6.55 7.45
CA SER A 326 10.09 6.36 6.32
C SER A 326 10.22 4.86 6.00
N PRO A 327 10.83 4.46 4.89
CA PRO A 327 11.07 3.05 4.62
C PRO A 327 11.85 2.37 5.75
N GLY A 328 11.16 1.55 6.55
CA GLY A 328 11.75 0.80 7.67
C GLY A 328 11.68 1.46 9.04
N GLU A 329 11.16 2.68 9.17
CA GLU A 329 11.11 3.40 10.44
C GLU A 329 9.75 4.07 10.68
N GLU A 330 9.28 4.05 11.92
CA GLU A 330 8.11 4.83 12.38
C GLU A 330 8.43 5.44 13.74
N PHE A 331 8.20 6.74 13.89
CA PHE A 331 8.32 7.47 15.15
C PHE A 331 7.00 8.15 15.49
N ARG A 332 6.75 8.33 16.80
CA ARG A 332 5.50 8.93 17.27
C ARG A 332 5.74 10.08 18.23
N GLY A 333 4.90 11.09 18.11
CA GLY A 333 4.91 12.29 18.93
C GLY A 333 6.11 13.22 18.67
N PRO A 334 6.03 14.46 19.17
CA PRO A 334 7.10 15.45 19.00
C PRO A 334 8.45 15.00 19.60
N ASP A 335 8.43 14.18 20.66
CA ASP A 335 9.65 13.70 21.30
C ASP A 335 10.37 12.63 20.44
N GLY A 336 9.62 11.79 19.73
CA GLY A 336 10.19 10.85 18.76
C GLY A 336 10.87 11.57 17.59
N LEU A 337 10.21 12.61 17.05
CA LEU A 337 10.78 13.45 15.99
C LEU A 337 12.03 14.20 16.49
N ALA A 338 12.02 14.74 17.72
CA ALA A 338 13.19 15.38 18.30
C ALA A 338 14.38 14.43 18.42
N ALA A 339 14.14 13.17 18.83
CA ALA A 339 15.19 12.16 18.94
C ALA A 339 15.81 11.83 17.56
N LEU A 340 14.97 11.67 16.52
CA LEU A 340 15.42 11.45 15.14
C LEU A 340 16.34 12.60 14.67
N LEU A 341 15.87 13.83 14.79
CA LEU A 341 16.61 15.02 14.33
C LEU A 341 17.92 15.23 15.11
N ASN A 342 17.93 14.95 16.41
CA ASN A 342 19.15 15.01 17.21
C ASN A 342 20.16 13.95 16.74
N GLY A 343 19.73 12.72 16.42
CA GLY A 343 20.61 11.69 15.89
C GLY A 343 21.29 12.10 14.57
N TYR A 344 20.52 12.69 13.66
CA TYR A 344 21.10 13.23 12.43
C TYR A 344 22.09 14.38 12.71
N ARG A 345 21.80 15.26 13.67
CA ARG A 345 22.72 16.34 14.03
C ARG A 345 23.97 15.89 14.76
N GLU A 346 23.90 14.83 15.53
CA GLU A 346 25.09 14.20 16.13
C GLU A 346 26.02 13.64 15.03
N ALA A 347 25.42 13.00 14.00
CA ALA A 347 26.15 12.50 12.86
C ALA A 347 26.68 13.61 11.94
N PHE A 348 25.89 14.66 11.72
CA PHE A 348 26.17 15.80 10.82
C PHE A 348 25.96 17.11 11.57
N PRO A 349 26.95 17.63 12.34
CA PRO A 349 26.82 18.85 13.13
C PRO A 349 26.51 20.11 12.31
N ASP A 350 26.86 20.11 11.04
CA ASP A 350 26.63 21.18 10.04
C ASP A 350 25.49 20.86 9.08
N LEU A 351 24.51 20.01 9.52
CA LEU A 351 23.36 19.61 8.73
C LEU A 351 22.57 20.83 8.23
N GLN A 352 22.31 20.88 6.94
CA GLN A 352 21.46 21.86 6.29
C GLN A 352 20.49 21.19 5.33
N MET A 353 19.25 21.64 5.34
CA MET A 353 18.21 21.27 4.38
C MET A 353 17.85 22.49 3.55
N GLU A 354 17.98 22.38 2.25
CA GLU A 354 17.52 23.36 1.28
C GLU A 354 16.18 22.90 0.70
N ILE A 355 15.25 23.83 0.57
CA ILE A 355 13.93 23.58 -0.05
C ILE A 355 14.09 23.76 -1.55
N ASP A 356 14.04 22.65 -2.30
CA ASP A 356 14.13 22.67 -3.75
C ASP A 356 12.77 23.04 -4.36
N GLU A 357 11.69 22.36 -3.91
CA GLU A 357 10.31 22.66 -4.29
C GLU A 357 9.36 22.45 -3.10
N LEU A 358 8.36 23.28 -2.97
CA LEU A 358 7.30 23.14 -1.95
C LEU A 358 5.93 23.29 -2.59
N LEU A 359 5.22 22.18 -2.73
CA LEU A 359 3.82 22.15 -3.14
C LEU A 359 2.94 22.21 -1.90
N VAL A 360 1.93 23.09 -1.94
CA VAL A 360 1.05 23.34 -0.79
C VAL A 360 -0.41 23.12 -1.17
N ALA A 361 -1.10 22.30 -0.40
CA ALA A 361 -2.54 22.09 -0.46
C ALA A 361 -3.19 22.48 0.89
N ASP A 362 -4.50 22.47 0.96
CA ASP A 362 -5.25 22.92 2.15
C ASP A 362 -4.87 22.18 3.45
N ASN A 363 -4.48 20.93 3.37
CA ASN A 363 -4.20 20.10 4.52
C ASN A 363 -2.95 19.22 4.38
N ALA A 364 -2.20 19.42 3.31
CA ALA A 364 -0.97 18.68 3.05
C ALA A 364 0.07 19.57 2.35
N THR A 365 1.33 19.18 2.47
CA THR A 365 2.42 19.70 1.67
C THR A 365 3.28 18.57 1.16
N VAL A 366 3.91 18.79 0.01
CA VAL A 366 5.02 17.97 -0.48
C VAL A 366 6.22 18.87 -0.60
N LEU A 367 7.28 18.51 0.09
CA LEU A 367 8.55 19.19 0.12
C LEU A 367 9.59 18.31 -0.56
N GLU A 368 10.17 18.78 -1.67
CA GLU A 368 11.42 18.27 -2.20
C GLU A 368 12.57 19.05 -1.59
N PHE A 369 13.61 18.35 -1.16
CA PHE A 369 14.73 18.99 -0.48
C PHE A 369 16.07 18.33 -0.80
N THR A 370 17.13 19.11 -0.68
CA THR A 370 18.51 18.64 -0.66
C THR A 370 19.07 18.78 0.74
N LEU A 371 19.52 17.66 1.31
CA LEU A 371 20.16 17.59 2.61
C LEU A 371 21.68 17.55 2.44
N THR A 372 22.40 18.46 3.12
CA THR A 372 23.86 18.52 3.07
C THR A 372 24.47 18.49 4.46
N GLY A 373 25.69 17.96 4.59
CA GLY A 373 26.42 17.95 5.85
C GLY A 373 27.74 17.24 5.77
N THR A 374 28.55 17.36 6.83
CA THR A 374 29.83 16.64 6.99
C THR A 374 29.67 15.56 8.05
N HIS A 375 29.93 14.30 7.68
CA HIS A 375 29.79 13.14 8.56
C HIS A 375 30.89 13.13 9.64
N ARG A 376 30.58 13.58 10.82
CA ARG A 376 31.52 13.77 11.96
C ARG A 376 31.16 12.96 13.19
N GLY A 377 29.98 12.34 13.25
CA GLY A 377 29.53 11.45 14.31
C GLY A 377 29.17 10.06 13.82
N ASP A 378 28.63 9.22 14.69
CA ASP A 378 28.11 7.89 14.29
C ASP A 378 26.75 8.06 13.60
N LEU A 379 26.58 7.41 12.44
CA LEU A 379 25.31 7.30 11.75
C LEU A 379 24.91 5.83 11.63
N LEU A 380 23.93 5.37 12.39
CA LEU A 380 23.42 3.99 12.32
C LEU A 380 24.51 2.92 12.44
N GLY A 381 25.52 3.15 13.28
CA GLY A 381 26.67 2.27 13.46
C GLY A 381 27.81 2.48 12.46
N ILE A 382 27.71 3.49 11.59
CA ILE A 382 28.77 3.90 10.70
C ILE A 382 29.63 4.96 11.38
N PRO A 383 30.89 4.70 11.70
CA PRO A 383 31.78 5.68 12.32
C PRO A 383 32.01 6.90 11.44
N ALA A 384 32.27 8.05 12.05
CA ALA A 384 32.57 9.29 11.34
C ALA A 384 33.58 9.12 10.19
N THR A 385 33.19 9.44 8.97
CA THR A 385 34.04 9.32 7.78
C THR A 385 34.73 10.62 7.39
N GLY A 386 34.29 11.77 7.94
CA GLY A 386 34.76 13.09 7.58
C GLY A 386 34.33 13.57 6.19
N ARG A 387 33.50 12.79 5.48
CA ARG A 387 33.04 13.11 4.12
C ARG A 387 31.88 14.08 4.15
N GLN A 388 31.82 14.96 3.16
CA GLN A 388 30.65 15.76 2.87
C GLN A 388 29.67 14.95 2.05
N VAL A 389 28.38 15.10 2.32
CA VAL A 389 27.28 14.47 1.60
C VAL A 389 26.30 15.53 1.09
N SER A 390 25.67 15.20 -0.04
CA SER A 390 24.56 15.94 -0.60
C SER A 390 23.52 14.94 -1.09
N VAL A 391 22.35 14.89 -0.45
CA VAL A 391 21.35 13.84 -0.64
C VAL A 391 19.98 14.44 -0.85
N ASN A 392 19.27 13.97 -1.86
CA ASN A 392 17.92 14.42 -2.15
C ASN A 392 16.90 13.60 -1.36
N GLY A 393 15.81 14.26 -1.01
CA GLY A 393 14.68 13.63 -0.36
C GLY A 393 13.37 14.31 -0.66
N MET A 394 12.30 13.62 -0.29
CA MET A 394 10.94 14.12 -0.40
C MET A 394 10.17 13.78 0.86
N VAL A 395 9.43 14.74 1.41
CA VAL A 395 8.54 14.51 2.54
C VAL A 395 7.14 15.04 2.23
N ARG A 396 6.14 14.18 2.41
CA ARG A 396 4.74 14.57 2.40
C ARG A 396 4.30 14.78 3.84
N SER A 397 3.88 16.00 4.18
CA SER A 397 3.32 16.34 5.49
C SER A 397 1.81 16.50 5.39
N ARG A 398 1.06 15.99 6.39
CA ARG A 398 -0.37 16.23 6.57
C ARG A 398 -0.59 17.06 7.82
N PHE A 399 -1.55 18.00 7.74
CA PHE A 399 -1.86 18.92 8.80
C PHE A 399 -3.18 18.57 9.49
N ARG A 400 -3.18 18.71 10.83
CA ARG A 400 -4.38 18.65 11.68
C ARG A 400 -4.31 19.76 12.70
N ASP A 401 -5.39 20.52 12.87
CA ASP A 401 -5.46 21.65 13.81
C ASP A 401 -4.32 22.68 13.63
N GLY A 402 -3.95 22.94 12.36
CA GLY A 402 -2.88 23.88 12.01
C GLY A 402 -1.47 23.40 12.42
N ARG A 403 -1.27 22.09 12.63
CA ARG A 403 0.01 21.48 12.98
C ARG A 403 0.29 20.28 12.09
N ILE A 404 1.56 19.96 11.90
CA ILE A 404 2.01 18.77 11.20
C ILE A 404 1.60 17.53 12.02
N ALA A 405 0.73 16.69 11.49
CA ALA A 405 0.20 15.53 12.19
C ALA A 405 0.77 14.19 11.70
N GLU A 406 1.16 14.15 10.42
CA GLU A 406 1.73 12.94 9.81
C GLU A 406 2.75 13.35 8.75
N GLU A 407 3.86 12.63 8.72
CA GLU A 407 4.87 12.76 7.68
C GLU A 407 5.24 11.40 7.10
N TRP A 408 5.43 11.38 5.79
CA TRP A 408 6.03 10.28 5.05
C TRP A 408 7.22 10.81 4.28
N GLU A 409 8.42 10.32 4.63
CA GLU A 409 9.69 10.75 4.03
C GLU A 409 10.33 9.63 3.22
N ILE A 410 10.90 10.01 2.09
CA ILE A 410 11.81 9.18 1.29
C ILE A 410 13.09 9.98 1.13
N LEU A 411 14.19 9.43 1.64
CA LEU A 411 15.55 9.93 1.46
C LEU A 411 16.32 8.99 0.55
N ASP A 412 17.16 9.51 -0.35
CA ASP A 412 18.07 8.68 -1.17
C ASP A 412 19.21 8.10 -0.30
N GLN A 413 18.86 7.08 0.50
CA GLN A 413 19.80 6.42 1.40
C GLN A 413 20.93 5.72 0.66
N LEU A 414 20.68 5.23 -0.58
CA LEU A 414 21.73 4.59 -1.36
C LEU A 414 22.83 5.60 -1.70
N SER A 415 22.46 6.75 -2.24
CA SER A 415 23.40 7.84 -2.52
C SER A 415 24.14 8.29 -1.25
N LEU A 416 23.44 8.40 -0.11
CA LEU A 416 24.08 8.70 1.17
C LEU A 416 25.18 7.70 1.52
N PHE A 417 24.90 6.41 1.47
CA PHE A 417 25.87 5.37 1.84
C PHE A 417 27.02 5.24 0.84
N GLU A 418 26.78 5.48 -0.45
CA GLU A 418 27.83 5.57 -1.48
C GLU A 418 28.77 6.74 -1.20
N GLN A 419 28.24 7.93 -0.90
CA GLN A 419 29.03 9.12 -0.57
C GLN A 419 29.81 8.93 0.74
N LEU A 420 29.27 8.22 1.72
CA LEU A 420 29.99 7.83 2.93
C LEU A 420 31.04 6.75 2.68
N GLY A 421 30.97 6.02 1.54
CA GLY A 421 31.93 4.98 1.15
C GLY A 421 31.73 3.65 1.88
N VAL A 422 30.49 3.38 2.36
CA VAL A 422 30.13 2.11 3.02
C VAL A 422 29.47 1.12 2.06
N VAL A 423 29.04 1.59 0.90
CA VAL A 423 28.59 0.77 -0.24
C VAL A 423 29.47 1.10 -1.43
N GLY A 424 29.96 0.07 -2.15
CA GLY A 424 30.80 0.30 -3.32
C GLY A 424 29.99 0.91 -4.45
N GLY A 425 30.32 2.12 -4.84
CA GLY A 425 29.78 2.71 -6.07
C GLY A 425 30.17 1.84 -7.25
N ALA A 426 29.22 1.56 -8.14
CA ALA A 426 29.49 0.92 -9.42
C ALA A 426 30.42 1.84 -10.23
N SER A 427 31.68 1.43 -10.40
CA SER A 427 32.69 2.09 -11.26
C SER A 427 32.41 1.84 -12.73
#